data_8571fd1be851fd75d934a2af1ad22a49
#
_entry.id   8571fd1be851fd75d934a2af1ad22a49
#
_cell.length_a   1.000
_cell.length_b   1.000
_cell.length_c   1.000
_cell.angle_alpha   90.00
_cell.angle_beta   90.00
_cell.angle_gamma   90.00
#
_symmetry.space_group_name_H-M   'P 1'
#
loop_
_entity.id
_entity.type
_entity.pdbx_description
1 polymer ?
#
loop_
_entity_poly.entity_id
_entity_poly.type
_entity_poly.pdbx_seq_one_letter_code
_entity_poly.pdbx_strand_id
1 'polypeptide(L)'
;MDALPDLTLATFLDALYRSYAHQYGAERWADKSPTYTEHMDLIAEIFPNAQFIHLIRDGRDVALSMIEAYRQDRFYVDVYFAARTWKERIRKAFASASRLGPGRYLELHYEQLTANPEAELRRICEFLGETYHPAMAEPHFLARQFLRPAGLHAPVRQAPSTMSSGRWRREMSDIDQRLFQTVAGDLLTEVGYETVSLGKMPPGERAHLAGLQTKFTILEAGRVILQTAGMFLVIWSRPFKIAEMAKSASAAFRGLKVRFANGVEPPVKTRRR
;
A
#
# COMPACT_ATOMS: atom_id res chain seq x y z
N MET A 1 -31.03 27.99 1.60
CA MET A 1 -29.85 28.00 0.69
C MET A 1 -28.71 27.41 1.48
N ASP A 2 -28.53 26.12 1.43
CA ASP A 2 -27.42 25.51 2.11
C ASP A 2 -26.14 25.90 1.39
N ALA A 3 -25.22 26.54 2.12
CA ALA A 3 -23.92 26.92 1.59
C ALA A 3 -23.24 25.66 1.05
N LEU A 4 -22.80 25.70 -0.21
CA LEU A 4 -21.97 24.64 -0.75
C LEU A 4 -20.74 24.50 0.17
N PRO A 5 -20.41 23.29 0.64
CA PRO A 5 -19.23 23.09 1.47
C PRO A 5 -18.01 23.62 0.72
N ASP A 6 -17.11 24.28 1.45
CA ASP A 6 -15.86 24.79 0.87
C ASP A 6 -15.15 23.65 0.12
N LEU A 7 -14.84 23.89 -1.14
CA LEU A 7 -14.20 22.91 -2.01
C LEU A 7 -12.73 22.77 -1.62
N THR A 8 -12.46 21.90 -0.67
CA THR A 8 -11.11 21.49 -0.26
C THR A 8 -10.73 20.17 -0.93
N LEU A 9 -9.44 19.80 -0.90
CA LEU A 9 -9.00 18.49 -1.36
C LEU A 9 -9.71 17.36 -0.59
N ALA A 10 -9.88 17.52 0.71
CA ALA A 10 -10.59 16.56 1.57
C ALA A 10 -12.04 16.36 1.14
N THR A 11 -12.81 17.44 1.00
CA THR A 11 -14.23 17.38 0.62
C THR A 11 -14.42 16.85 -0.79
N PHE A 12 -13.51 17.17 -1.71
CA PHE A 12 -13.53 16.64 -3.08
C PHE A 12 -13.27 15.12 -3.11
N LEU A 13 -12.21 14.66 -2.44
CA LEU A 13 -11.87 13.22 -2.39
C LEU A 13 -12.94 12.42 -1.66
N ASP A 14 -13.43 12.91 -0.52
CA ASP A 14 -14.51 12.25 0.22
C ASP A 14 -15.78 12.11 -0.62
N ALA A 15 -16.19 13.16 -1.31
CA ALA A 15 -17.35 13.11 -2.20
C ALA A 15 -17.16 12.11 -3.35
N LEU A 16 -15.95 12.02 -3.91
CA LEU A 16 -15.63 11.06 -4.97
C LEU A 16 -15.73 9.62 -4.46
N TYR A 17 -15.08 9.30 -3.35
CA TYR A 17 -15.08 7.96 -2.78
C TYR A 17 -16.45 7.55 -2.24
N ARG A 18 -17.20 8.46 -1.59
CA ARG A 18 -18.57 8.22 -1.16
C ARG A 18 -19.50 7.96 -2.35
N SER A 19 -19.39 8.74 -3.42
CA SER A 19 -20.18 8.51 -4.62
C SER A 19 -19.96 7.11 -5.20
N TYR A 20 -18.71 6.62 -5.15
CA TYR A 20 -18.39 5.27 -5.57
C TYR A 20 -18.94 4.22 -4.59
N ALA A 21 -18.76 4.41 -3.28
CA ALA A 21 -19.26 3.50 -2.25
C ALA A 21 -20.78 3.32 -2.32
N HIS A 22 -21.53 4.41 -2.49
CA HIS A 22 -22.99 4.39 -2.58
C HIS A 22 -23.50 3.55 -3.77
N GLN A 23 -22.75 3.43 -4.87
CA GLN A 23 -23.13 2.56 -5.98
C GLN A 23 -23.19 1.07 -5.57
N TYR A 24 -22.44 0.71 -4.53
CA TYR A 24 -22.40 -0.63 -3.95
C TYR A 24 -23.20 -0.77 -2.66
N GLY A 25 -23.98 0.28 -2.30
CA GLY A 25 -24.79 0.28 -1.07
C GLY A 25 -23.94 0.38 0.20
N ALA A 26 -22.69 0.91 0.09
CA ALA A 26 -21.80 1.13 1.21
C ALA A 26 -21.82 2.61 1.63
N GLU A 27 -21.81 2.84 2.95
CA GLU A 27 -21.77 4.18 3.53
C GLU A 27 -20.33 4.67 3.80
N ARG A 28 -19.40 3.73 3.90
CA ARG A 28 -18.00 3.98 4.23
C ARG A 28 -17.09 3.52 3.09
N TRP A 29 -15.99 4.22 2.92
CA TRP A 29 -14.97 3.87 1.94
C TRP A 29 -13.61 3.64 2.61
N ALA A 30 -12.78 2.85 1.96
CA ALA A 30 -11.39 2.64 2.30
C ALA A 30 -10.56 2.59 1.02
N ASP A 31 -9.31 3.00 1.12
CA ASP A 31 -8.34 2.90 0.03
C ASP A 31 -7.05 2.25 0.51
N LYS A 32 -6.36 1.57 -0.39
CA LYS A 32 -5.13 0.84 -0.07
C LYS A 32 -4.03 1.12 -1.08
N SER A 33 -2.92 1.69 -0.60
CA SER A 33 -1.66 1.77 -1.32
C SER A 33 -0.48 1.48 -0.41
N PRO A 34 0.52 0.68 -0.85
CA PRO A 34 1.75 0.48 -0.09
C PRO A 34 2.53 1.77 0.19
N THR A 35 2.37 2.80 -0.66
CA THR A 35 3.03 4.09 -0.51
C THR A 35 2.41 4.99 0.56
N TYR A 36 1.21 4.68 1.04
CA TYR A 36 0.57 5.47 2.10
C TYR A 36 1.34 5.43 3.41
N THR A 37 2.13 4.39 3.66
CA THR A 37 3.04 4.33 4.82
C THR A 37 4.06 5.48 4.83
N GLU A 38 4.36 6.06 3.68
CA GLU A 38 5.29 7.18 3.54
C GLU A 38 4.61 8.55 3.70
N HIS A 39 3.27 8.59 3.67
CA HIS A 39 2.45 9.80 3.62
C HIS A 39 1.33 9.83 4.67
N MET A 40 1.42 9.01 5.72
CA MET A 40 0.36 8.91 6.75
C MET A 40 0.09 10.24 7.43
N ASP A 41 1.11 11.06 7.69
CA ASP A 41 0.93 12.38 8.29
C ASP A 41 0.09 13.30 7.41
N LEU A 42 0.42 13.35 6.10
CA LEU A 42 -0.34 14.14 5.14
C LEU A 42 -1.79 13.65 5.01
N ILE A 43 -1.99 12.32 4.98
CA ILE A 43 -3.34 11.76 4.94
C ILE A 43 -4.10 12.10 6.22
N ALA A 44 -3.43 12.04 7.39
CA ALA A 44 -4.03 12.39 8.67
C ALA A 44 -4.37 13.87 8.80
N GLU A 45 -3.61 14.75 8.14
CA GLU A 45 -3.91 16.19 8.03
C GLU A 45 -5.14 16.44 7.13
N ILE A 46 -5.19 15.78 5.96
CA ILE A 46 -6.32 15.92 5.03
C ILE A 46 -7.61 15.29 5.61
N PHE A 47 -7.47 14.14 6.28
CA PHE A 47 -8.57 13.37 6.88
C PHE A 47 -8.32 13.16 8.38
N PRO A 48 -8.66 14.15 9.24
CA PRO A 48 -8.37 14.07 10.67
C PRO A 48 -9.00 12.86 11.40
N ASN A 49 -10.04 12.28 10.84
CA ASN A 49 -10.74 11.10 11.39
C ASN A 49 -10.34 9.79 10.70
N ALA A 50 -9.37 9.79 9.79
CA ALA A 50 -8.93 8.57 9.12
C ALA A 50 -8.35 7.57 10.13
N GLN A 51 -8.73 6.32 9.99
CA GLN A 51 -8.16 5.18 10.71
C GLN A 51 -7.20 4.43 9.77
N PHE A 52 -6.02 4.07 10.28
CA PHE A 52 -4.97 3.42 9.51
C PHE A 52 -4.80 1.99 9.98
N ILE A 53 -4.89 1.05 9.04
CA ILE A 53 -4.56 -0.36 9.25
C ILE A 53 -3.24 -0.62 8.55
N HIS A 54 -2.19 -0.87 9.34
CA HIS A 54 -0.85 -1.16 8.84
C HIS A 54 -0.60 -2.66 8.85
N LEU A 55 -0.64 -3.28 7.69
CA LEU A 55 -0.35 -4.69 7.52
C LEU A 55 1.16 -4.87 7.28
N ILE A 56 1.86 -5.42 8.27
CA ILE A 56 3.27 -5.77 8.21
C ILE A 56 3.42 -7.23 7.79
N ARG A 57 4.37 -7.50 6.92
CA ARG A 57 4.76 -8.84 6.48
C ARG A 57 6.26 -9.00 6.61
N ASP A 58 6.74 -10.25 6.80
CA ASP A 58 8.17 -10.54 6.80
C ASP A 58 8.85 -9.90 5.58
N GLY A 59 9.81 -9.03 5.84
CA GLY A 59 10.47 -8.24 4.80
C GLY A 59 11.21 -9.09 3.78
N ARG A 60 11.64 -10.30 4.13
CA ARG A 60 12.31 -11.25 3.24
C ARG A 60 11.33 -11.82 2.23
N ASP A 61 10.11 -12.14 2.65
CA ASP A 61 9.03 -12.55 1.73
C ASP A 61 8.56 -11.38 0.86
N VAL A 62 8.56 -10.15 1.41
CA VAL A 62 8.28 -8.95 0.64
C VAL A 62 9.35 -8.72 -0.42
N ALA A 63 10.64 -8.92 -0.08
CA ALA A 63 11.74 -8.79 -1.04
C ALA A 63 11.62 -9.76 -2.20
N LEU A 64 11.35 -11.04 -1.94
CA LEU A 64 11.09 -12.03 -3.00
C LEU A 64 9.94 -11.61 -3.91
N SER A 65 8.83 -11.15 -3.32
CA SER A 65 7.67 -10.70 -4.09
C SER A 65 7.95 -9.44 -4.91
N MET A 66 8.74 -8.51 -4.40
CA MET A 66 9.15 -7.31 -5.15
C MET A 66 10.06 -7.68 -6.33
N ILE A 67 11.07 -8.51 -6.11
CA ILE A 67 11.98 -8.95 -7.16
C ILE A 67 11.21 -9.67 -8.27
N GLU A 68 10.27 -10.53 -7.91
CA GLU A 68 9.43 -11.25 -8.87
C GLU A 68 8.52 -10.31 -9.67
N ALA A 69 7.84 -9.36 -8.98
CA ALA A 69 6.92 -8.41 -9.59
C ALA A 69 7.62 -7.49 -10.60
N TYR A 70 8.83 -7.03 -10.28
CA TYR A 70 9.57 -6.08 -11.12
C TYR A 70 10.61 -6.75 -12.05
N ARG A 71 10.62 -8.09 -12.14
CA ARG A 71 11.58 -8.84 -12.99
C ARG A 71 11.55 -8.44 -14.46
N GLN A 72 10.37 -8.04 -14.97
CA GLN A 72 10.17 -7.65 -16.37
C GLN A 72 10.21 -6.14 -16.59
N ASP A 73 10.23 -5.37 -15.52
CA ASP A 73 10.25 -3.92 -15.61
C ASP A 73 11.69 -3.41 -15.77
N ARG A 74 11.82 -2.20 -16.35
CA ARG A 74 13.13 -1.51 -16.45
C ARG A 74 13.70 -1.11 -15.08
N PHE A 75 12.93 -1.25 -14.01
CA PHE A 75 13.38 -0.98 -12.65
C PHE A 75 14.06 -2.21 -12.09
N TYR A 76 15.36 -2.10 -11.87
CA TYR A 76 16.13 -3.15 -11.23
C TYR A 76 15.86 -3.14 -9.72
N VAL A 77 15.18 -4.17 -9.24
CA VAL A 77 14.94 -4.42 -7.81
C VAL A 77 15.84 -5.58 -7.40
N ASP A 78 16.77 -5.34 -6.48
CA ASP A 78 17.56 -6.35 -5.81
C ASP A 78 17.18 -6.46 -4.32
N VAL A 79 17.79 -7.41 -3.62
CA VAL A 79 17.53 -7.64 -2.19
C VAL A 79 17.88 -6.44 -1.34
N TYR A 80 18.95 -5.70 -1.68
CA TYR A 80 19.33 -4.49 -0.96
C TYR A 80 18.26 -3.39 -1.07
N PHE A 81 17.80 -3.13 -2.29
CA PHE A 81 16.73 -2.17 -2.54
C PHE A 81 15.45 -2.56 -1.77
N ALA A 82 15.06 -3.83 -1.84
CA ALA A 82 13.86 -4.34 -1.19
C ALA A 82 13.96 -4.24 0.35
N ALA A 83 15.10 -4.64 0.93
CA ALA A 83 15.35 -4.57 2.37
C ALA A 83 15.29 -3.12 2.89
N ARG A 84 15.95 -2.20 2.16
CA ARG A 84 15.94 -0.79 2.50
C ARG A 84 14.55 -0.18 2.39
N THR A 85 13.85 -0.43 1.29
CA THR A 85 12.49 0.07 1.07
C THR A 85 11.52 -0.44 2.15
N TRP A 86 11.59 -1.74 2.50
CA TRP A 86 10.78 -2.33 3.56
C TRP A 86 11.05 -1.65 4.90
N LYS A 87 12.33 -1.51 5.28
CA LYS A 87 12.75 -0.86 6.52
C LYS A 87 12.29 0.60 6.59
N GLU A 88 12.52 1.37 5.55
CA GLU A 88 12.16 2.79 5.50
C GLU A 88 10.65 3.00 5.60
N ARG A 89 9.85 2.19 4.92
CA ARG A 89 8.39 2.29 4.96
C ARG A 89 7.82 2.02 6.33
N ILE A 90 8.27 0.95 6.98
CA ILE A 90 7.80 0.62 8.34
C ILE A 90 8.25 1.68 9.34
N ARG A 91 9.52 2.14 9.27
CA ARG A 91 10.01 3.21 10.15
C ARG A 91 9.20 4.51 9.99
N LYS A 92 8.89 4.90 8.77
CA LYS A 92 8.03 6.06 8.50
C LYS A 92 6.63 5.86 9.06
N ALA A 93 6.03 4.69 8.84
CA ALA A 93 4.71 4.38 9.38
C ALA A 93 4.69 4.46 10.91
N PHE A 94 5.68 3.89 11.60
CA PHE A 94 5.79 3.96 13.06
C PHE A 94 5.98 5.39 13.56
N ALA A 95 6.83 6.16 12.88
CA ALA A 95 7.03 7.58 13.22
C ALA A 95 5.75 8.40 13.04
N SER A 96 4.95 8.11 12.03
CA SER A 96 3.64 8.76 11.84
C SER A 96 2.62 8.27 12.86
N ALA A 97 2.57 6.94 13.10
CA ALA A 97 1.64 6.33 14.06
C ALA A 97 1.80 6.90 15.48
N SER A 98 3.05 7.19 15.90
CA SER A 98 3.32 7.79 17.22
C SER A 98 2.73 9.20 17.42
N ARG A 99 2.36 9.87 16.33
CA ARG A 99 1.71 11.21 16.32
C ARG A 99 0.20 11.14 16.18
N LEU A 100 -0.33 9.97 15.80
CA LEU A 100 -1.77 9.77 15.71
C LEU A 100 -2.37 9.62 17.10
N GLY A 101 -3.57 10.15 17.31
CA GLY A 101 -4.31 9.95 18.55
C GLY A 101 -4.74 8.48 18.73
N PRO A 102 -5.20 8.13 19.94
CA PRO A 102 -5.68 6.77 20.24
C PRO A 102 -6.82 6.36 19.30
N GLY A 103 -6.88 5.08 18.98
CA GLY A 103 -7.94 4.52 18.10
C GLY A 103 -7.80 4.86 16.62
N ARG A 104 -6.67 5.44 16.19
CA ARG A 104 -6.45 5.79 14.78
C ARG A 104 -5.44 4.92 14.04
N TYR A 105 -4.72 4.04 14.73
CA TYR A 105 -3.72 3.16 14.13
C TYR A 105 -3.85 1.74 14.69
N LEU A 106 -3.92 0.77 13.79
CA LEU A 106 -3.93 -0.65 14.10
C LEU A 106 -2.81 -1.34 13.32
N GLU A 107 -1.93 -2.03 14.05
CA GLU A 107 -0.90 -2.88 13.47
C GLU A 107 -1.38 -4.32 13.37
N LEU A 108 -1.12 -4.94 12.23
CA LEU A 108 -1.44 -6.33 11.93
C LEU A 108 -0.25 -7.02 11.28
N HIS A 109 -0.09 -8.31 11.57
CA HIS A 109 0.87 -9.16 10.87
C HIS A 109 0.17 -10.00 9.81
N TYR A 110 0.70 -9.99 8.60
CA TYR A 110 0.17 -10.74 7.47
C TYR A 110 0.08 -12.24 7.78
N GLU A 111 1.07 -12.77 8.46
CA GLU A 111 1.18 -14.18 8.84
C GLU A 111 0.07 -14.56 9.83
N GLN A 112 -0.25 -13.69 10.78
CA GLN A 112 -1.35 -13.89 11.73
C GLN A 112 -2.71 -13.80 11.02
N LEU A 113 -2.89 -12.79 10.15
CA LEU A 113 -4.11 -12.63 9.38
C LEU A 113 -4.38 -13.84 8.46
N THR A 114 -3.35 -14.44 7.87
CA THR A 114 -3.50 -15.61 7.00
C THR A 114 -3.65 -16.92 7.77
N ALA A 115 -3.08 -17.02 8.98
CA ALA A 115 -3.21 -18.20 9.83
C ALA A 115 -4.54 -18.23 10.60
N ASN A 116 -5.02 -17.08 11.05
CA ASN A 116 -6.22 -16.94 11.88
C ASN A 116 -7.12 -15.80 11.36
N PRO A 117 -7.65 -15.90 10.13
CA PRO A 117 -8.33 -14.80 9.47
C PRO A 117 -9.55 -14.28 10.25
N GLU A 118 -10.34 -15.17 10.86
CA GLU A 118 -11.51 -14.73 11.62
C GLU A 118 -11.14 -13.89 12.84
N ALA A 119 -10.15 -14.31 13.61
CA ALA A 119 -9.71 -13.57 14.81
C ALA A 119 -9.20 -12.18 14.46
N GLU A 120 -8.33 -12.10 13.45
CA GLU A 120 -7.77 -10.81 13.01
C GLU A 120 -8.81 -9.90 12.35
N LEU A 121 -9.75 -10.46 11.60
CA LEU A 121 -10.84 -9.68 11.01
C LEU A 121 -11.81 -9.16 12.07
N ARG A 122 -12.09 -9.91 13.14
CA ARG A 122 -12.87 -9.40 14.29
C ARG A 122 -12.15 -8.23 14.96
N ARG A 123 -10.84 -8.34 15.17
CA ARG A 123 -10.01 -7.26 15.71
C ARG A 123 -10.02 -6.00 14.81
N ILE A 124 -9.98 -6.19 13.49
CA ILE A 124 -10.13 -5.09 12.52
C ILE A 124 -11.52 -4.45 12.64
N CYS A 125 -12.57 -5.25 12.69
CA CYS A 125 -13.94 -4.75 12.82
C CYS A 125 -14.13 -3.97 14.13
N GLU A 126 -13.63 -4.47 15.25
CA GLU A 126 -13.65 -3.77 16.55
C GLU A 126 -12.95 -2.41 16.45
N PHE A 127 -11.75 -2.37 15.85
CA PHE A 127 -11.00 -1.14 15.66
C PHE A 127 -11.74 -0.13 14.79
N LEU A 128 -12.44 -0.59 13.74
CA LEU A 128 -13.19 0.25 12.82
C LEU A 128 -14.58 0.64 13.36
N GLY A 129 -15.07 -0.01 14.42
CA GLY A 129 -16.46 0.11 14.88
C GLY A 129 -17.46 -0.56 13.94
N GLU A 130 -17.05 -1.63 13.24
CA GLU A 130 -17.85 -2.37 12.26
C GLU A 130 -18.26 -3.74 12.80
N THR A 131 -19.32 -4.30 12.22
CA THR A 131 -19.77 -5.66 12.56
C THR A 131 -19.04 -6.69 11.69
N TYR A 132 -18.43 -7.69 12.31
CA TYR A 132 -17.83 -8.81 11.59
C TYR A 132 -18.88 -9.63 10.84
N HIS A 133 -18.58 -9.97 9.60
CA HIS A 133 -19.39 -10.90 8.81
C HIS A 133 -18.50 -12.05 8.29
N PRO A 134 -18.94 -13.34 8.39
CA PRO A 134 -18.11 -14.49 7.99
C PRO A 134 -17.58 -14.44 6.55
N ALA A 135 -18.33 -13.83 5.62
CA ALA A 135 -17.88 -13.66 4.23
C ALA A 135 -16.60 -12.80 4.09
N MET A 136 -16.21 -12.03 5.12
CA MET A 136 -14.96 -11.29 5.13
C MET A 136 -13.73 -12.21 5.12
N ALA A 137 -13.83 -13.41 5.67
CA ALA A 137 -12.77 -14.43 5.65
C ALA A 137 -12.61 -15.10 4.28
N GLU A 138 -13.50 -14.84 3.34
CA GLU A 138 -13.53 -15.44 2.01
C GLU A 138 -13.41 -14.39 0.87
N PRO A 139 -12.42 -13.48 0.91
CA PRO A 139 -12.31 -12.35 -0.01
C PRO A 139 -12.16 -12.79 -1.48
N HIS A 140 -11.70 -14.02 -1.73
CA HIS A 140 -11.50 -14.58 -3.05
C HIS A 140 -12.79 -14.69 -3.88
N PHE A 141 -13.94 -14.82 -3.26
CA PHE A 141 -15.22 -14.80 -3.97
C PHE A 141 -15.50 -13.44 -4.59
N LEU A 142 -15.28 -12.35 -3.83
CA LEU A 142 -15.42 -10.99 -4.35
C LEU A 142 -14.31 -10.66 -5.35
N ALA A 143 -13.08 -11.06 -5.06
CA ALA A 143 -11.95 -10.83 -5.95
C ALA A 143 -12.15 -11.45 -7.35
N ARG A 144 -12.80 -12.61 -7.44
CA ARG A 144 -13.13 -13.24 -8.73
C ARG A 144 -14.07 -12.42 -9.59
N GLN A 145 -14.92 -11.58 -8.98
CA GLN A 145 -15.86 -10.72 -9.70
C GLN A 145 -15.21 -9.45 -10.22
N PHE A 146 -14.26 -8.88 -9.47
CA PHE A 146 -13.70 -7.55 -9.76
C PHE A 146 -12.30 -7.57 -10.33
N LEU A 147 -11.51 -8.62 -10.08
CA LEU A 147 -10.12 -8.69 -10.52
C LEU A 147 -9.96 -9.56 -11.77
N ARG A 148 -9.09 -9.13 -12.67
CA ARG A 148 -8.74 -9.91 -13.88
C ARG A 148 -8.04 -11.23 -13.48
N PRO A 149 -8.24 -12.33 -14.26
CA PRO A 149 -7.64 -13.63 -14.00
C PRO A 149 -6.10 -13.65 -14.03
N ALA A 150 -5.48 -12.68 -14.71
CA ALA A 150 -4.03 -12.61 -14.93
C ALA A 150 -3.42 -11.35 -14.30
N GLY A 151 -2.10 -11.38 -14.09
CA GLY A 151 -1.31 -10.27 -13.56
C GLY A 151 -1.01 -10.39 -12.07
N LEU A 152 -0.46 -9.33 -11.49
CA LEU A 152 -0.02 -9.25 -10.09
C LEU A 152 -1.10 -9.59 -9.06
N HIS A 153 -2.38 -9.42 -9.41
CA HIS A 153 -3.52 -9.69 -8.53
C HIS A 153 -4.12 -11.09 -8.69
N ALA A 154 -3.58 -11.93 -9.58
CA ALA A 154 -4.10 -13.28 -9.79
C ALA A 154 -4.16 -14.13 -8.50
N PRO A 155 -3.16 -14.08 -7.58
CA PRO A 155 -3.20 -14.84 -6.33
C PRO A 155 -4.37 -14.47 -5.41
N VAL A 156 -4.85 -13.22 -5.43
CA VAL A 156 -5.96 -12.75 -4.57
C VAL A 156 -7.29 -13.43 -4.91
N ARG A 157 -7.40 -14.04 -6.09
CA ARG A 157 -8.57 -14.82 -6.53
C ARG A 157 -8.60 -16.24 -5.96
N GLN A 158 -7.57 -16.64 -5.24
CA GLN A 158 -7.48 -17.91 -4.53
C GLN A 158 -7.83 -17.72 -3.05
N ALA A 159 -8.22 -18.80 -2.38
CA ALA A 159 -8.43 -18.75 -0.95
C ALA A 159 -7.16 -18.28 -0.23
N PRO A 160 -7.29 -17.53 0.87
CA PRO A 160 -6.13 -17.15 1.69
C PRO A 160 -5.32 -18.40 2.06
N SER A 161 -3.99 -18.30 1.96
CA SER A 161 -3.10 -19.42 2.20
C SER A 161 -1.84 -18.94 2.92
N THR A 162 -1.38 -19.74 3.87
CA THR A 162 -0.11 -19.52 4.57
C THR A 162 1.11 -19.88 3.70
N MET A 163 0.92 -20.48 2.52
CA MET A 163 2.03 -20.88 1.63
C MET A 163 2.93 -19.73 1.18
N SER A 164 2.39 -18.50 1.20
CA SER A 164 3.16 -17.31 0.90
C SER A 164 3.98 -16.79 2.08
N SER A 165 3.79 -17.33 3.28
CA SER A 165 4.54 -16.98 4.49
C SER A 165 5.76 -17.88 4.64
N GLY A 166 6.92 -17.30 4.96
CA GLY A 166 8.17 -18.03 5.16
C GLY A 166 8.78 -18.60 3.89
N ARG A 167 8.38 -18.15 2.71
CA ARG A 167 9.01 -18.55 1.41
C ARG A 167 10.50 -18.31 1.43
N TRP A 168 10.94 -17.25 2.07
CA TRP A 168 12.34 -16.85 2.13
C TRP A 168 13.27 -17.96 2.64
N ARG A 169 12.80 -18.86 3.50
CA ARG A 169 13.60 -19.97 4.02
C ARG A 169 13.99 -20.98 2.92
N ARG A 170 13.18 -21.07 1.86
CA ARG A 170 13.38 -22.03 0.77
C ARG A 170 13.92 -21.38 -0.50
N GLU A 171 13.59 -20.10 -0.71
CA GLU A 171 13.76 -19.42 -2.00
C GLU A 171 14.85 -18.35 -1.96
N MET A 172 15.22 -17.86 -0.77
CA MET A 172 16.27 -16.83 -0.63
C MET A 172 17.63 -17.50 -0.33
N SER A 173 18.65 -17.14 -1.10
CA SER A 173 20.01 -17.64 -0.87
C SER A 173 20.57 -17.14 0.48
N ASP A 174 21.55 -17.87 1.05
CA ASP A 174 22.22 -17.44 2.29
C ASP A 174 22.88 -16.06 2.15
N ILE A 175 23.39 -15.75 0.96
CA ILE A 175 23.97 -14.44 0.65
C ILE A 175 22.88 -13.35 0.76
N ASP A 176 21.74 -13.57 0.14
CA ASP A 176 20.63 -12.64 0.16
C ASP A 176 20.01 -12.49 1.55
N GLN A 177 19.89 -13.60 2.31
CA GLN A 177 19.43 -13.56 3.70
C GLN A 177 20.37 -12.72 4.57
N ARG A 178 21.69 -12.93 4.42
CA ARG A 178 22.73 -12.18 5.13
C ARG A 178 22.72 -10.71 4.78
N LEU A 179 22.57 -10.41 3.50
CA LEU A 179 22.46 -9.05 2.99
C LEU A 179 21.20 -8.36 3.54
N PHE A 180 20.04 -9.02 3.46
CA PHE A 180 18.79 -8.49 3.99
C PHE A 180 18.90 -8.19 5.48
N GLN A 181 19.40 -9.15 6.27
CA GLN A 181 19.56 -8.98 7.72
C GLN A 181 20.61 -7.92 8.10
N THR A 182 21.63 -7.71 7.29
CA THR A 182 22.58 -6.62 7.50
C THR A 182 21.93 -5.25 7.35
N VAL A 183 20.97 -5.12 6.45
CA VAL A 183 20.24 -3.86 6.20
C VAL A 183 19.07 -3.66 7.16
N ALA A 184 18.30 -4.70 7.42
CA ALA A 184 16.99 -4.61 8.07
C ALA A 184 16.81 -5.58 9.26
N GLY A 185 17.87 -6.24 9.73
CA GLY A 185 17.77 -7.24 10.78
C GLY A 185 17.35 -6.67 12.15
N ASP A 186 17.74 -5.44 12.44
CA ASP A 186 17.27 -4.71 13.63
C ASP A 186 15.75 -4.56 13.63
N LEU A 187 15.18 -4.16 12.49
CA LEU A 187 13.74 -3.99 12.37
C LEU A 187 13.00 -5.34 12.32
N LEU A 188 13.57 -6.37 11.66
CA LEU A 188 12.97 -7.71 11.73
C LEU A 188 12.74 -8.14 13.17
N THR A 189 13.77 -8.00 14.03
CA THR A 189 13.68 -8.35 15.46
C THR A 189 12.65 -7.48 16.19
N GLU A 190 12.66 -6.18 15.93
CA GLU A 190 11.74 -5.22 16.58
C GLU A 190 10.27 -5.54 16.28
N VAL A 191 9.96 -5.94 15.03
CA VAL A 191 8.59 -6.32 14.63
C VAL A 191 8.29 -7.80 14.81
N GLY A 192 9.11 -8.52 15.58
CA GLY A 192 8.84 -9.89 16.02
C GLY A 192 9.18 -11.00 15.01
N TYR A 193 9.90 -10.70 13.94
CA TYR A 193 10.40 -11.73 13.02
C TYR A 193 11.74 -12.29 13.48
N GLU A 194 11.92 -13.60 13.32
CA GLU A 194 13.18 -14.27 13.65
C GLU A 194 14.32 -13.81 12.72
N THR A 195 15.52 -13.77 13.26
CA THR A 195 16.75 -13.61 12.48
C THR A 195 17.53 -14.93 12.47
N VAL A 196 18.22 -15.22 11.38
CA VAL A 196 19.01 -16.44 11.21
C VAL A 196 20.48 -16.11 11.42
N SER A 197 21.18 -16.89 12.24
CA SER A 197 22.62 -16.74 12.43
C SER A 197 23.39 -17.33 11.24
N LEU A 198 23.77 -16.47 10.32
CA LEU A 198 24.51 -16.84 9.08
C LEU A 198 26.02 -16.56 9.21
N GLY A 199 26.51 -16.30 10.40
CA GLY A 199 27.90 -15.91 10.65
C GLY A 199 28.27 -14.53 10.14
N LYS A 200 29.58 -14.21 10.22
CA LYS A 200 30.08 -12.92 9.71
C LYS A 200 30.06 -12.87 8.19
N MET A 201 29.67 -11.74 7.63
CA MET A 201 29.68 -11.52 6.19
C MET A 201 31.11 -11.60 5.64
N PRO A 202 31.39 -12.49 4.66
CA PRO A 202 32.70 -12.62 4.02
C PRO A 202 33.13 -11.32 3.31
N PRO A 203 34.44 -11.10 3.09
CA PRO A 203 34.93 -9.89 2.43
C PRO A 203 34.33 -9.65 1.05
N GLY A 204 34.13 -10.69 0.24
CA GLY A 204 33.51 -10.58 -1.09
C GLY A 204 32.04 -10.12 -1.02
N GLU A 205 31.27 -10.61 -0.05
CA GLU A 205 29.89 -10.19 0.16
C GLU A 205 29.83 -8.75 0.68
N ARG A 206 30.77 -8.32 1.52
CA ARG A 206 30.88 -6.91 1.97
C ARG A 206 31.18 -5.98 0.80
N ALA A 207 32.07 -6.36 -0.10
CA ALA A 207 32.36 -5.60 -1.32
C ALA A 207 31.11 -5.53 -2.23
N HIS A 208 30.38 -6.63 -2.37
CA HIS A 208 29.12 -6.66 -3.11
C HIS A 208 28.08 -5.72 -2.50
N LEU A 209 27.87 -5.78 -1.19
CA LEU A 209 26.97 -4.87 -0.48
C LEU A 209 27.36 -3.40 -0.69
N ALA A 210 28.65 -3.07 -0.58
CA ALA A 210 29.13 -1.70 -0.83
C ALA A 210 28.83 -1.24 -2.26
N GLY A 211 28.97 -2.12 -3.25
CA GLY A 211 28.57 -1.87 -4.64
C GLY A 211 27.08 -1.57 -4.79
N LEU A 212 26.21 -2.36 -4.14
CA LEU A 212 24.77 -2.14 -4.14
C LEU A 212 24.39 -0.82 -3.46
N GLN A 213 25.03 -0.49 -2.33
CA GLN A 213 24.85 0.78 -1.64
C GLN A 213 25.19 1.98 -2.53
N THR A 214 26.35 1.91 -3.21
CA THR A 214 26.80 2.96 -4.13
C THR A 214 25.83 3.11 -5.30
N LYS A 215 25.44 2.00 -5.92
CA LYS A 215 24.45 1.97 -7.00
C LYS A 215 23.13 2.59 -6.57
N PHE A 216 22.59 2.20 -5.41
CA PHE A 216 21.36 2.75 -4.87
C PHE A 216 21.47 4.27 -4.67
N THR A 217 22.56 4.74 -4.07
CA THR A 217 22.79 6.18 -3.83
C THR A 217 22.80 6.97 -5.13
N ILE A 218 23.45 6.45 -6.17
CA ILE A 218 23.49 7.10 -7.50
C ILE A 218 22.09 7.15 -8.12
N LEU A 219 21.35 6.06 -8.07
CA LEU A 219 19.99 5.99 -8.62
C LEU A 219 19.03 6.93 -7.90
N GLU A 220 19.09 6.99 -6.55
CA GLU A 220 18.27 7.90 -5.75
C GLU A 220 18.65 9.37 -6.01
N ALA A 221 19.93 9.70 -6.08
CA ALA A 221 20.37 11.05 -6.44
C ALA A 221 19.86 11.45 -7.85
N GLY A 222 19.95 10.54 -8.81
CA GLY A 222 19.42 10.75 -10.16
C GLY A 222 17.89 10.95 -10.15
N ARG A 223 17.16 10.16 -9.36
CA ARG A 223 15.71 10.30 -9.20
C ARG A 223 15.31 11.66 -8.62
N VAL A 224 16.01 12.09 -7.56
CA VAL A 224 15.77 13.40 -6.93
C VAL A 224 16.05 14.53 -7.93
N ILE A 225 17.16 14.47 -8.66
CA ILE A 225 17.51 15.48 -9.69
C ILE A 225 16.42 15.54 -10.76
N LEU A 226 15.97 14.40 -11.29
CA LEU A 226 14.93 14.35 -12.32
C LEU A 226 13.59 14.85 -11.81
N GLN A 227 13.20 14.51 -10.57
CA GLN A 227 11.97 15.01 -9.96
C GLN A 227 12.03 16.52 -9.74
N THR A 228 13.16 17.03 -9.24
CA THR A 228 13.36 18.47 -9.04
C THR A 228 13.38 19.22 -10.37
N ALA A 229 14.09 18.71 -11.38
CA ALA A 229 14.11 19.28 -12.73
C ALA A 229 12.73 19.21 -13.39
N GLY A 230 12.01 18.07 -13.26
CA GLY A 230 10.65 17.93 -13.75
C GLY A 230 9.68 18.90 -13.09
N MET A 231 9.79 19.10 -11.78
CA MET A 231 9.00 20.08 -11.04
C MET A 231 9.33 21.52 -11.48
N PHE A 232 10.59 21.83 -11.70
CA PHE A 232 11.03 23.13 -12.25
C PHE A 232 10.46 23.35 -13.65
N LEU A 233 10.50 22.36 -14.53
CA LEU A 233 9.95 22.45 -15.87
C LEU A 233 8.42 22.62 -15.86
N VAL A 234 7.71 21.92 -14.95
CA VAL A 234 6.26 22.07 -14.80
C VAL A 234 5.90 23.44 -14.23
N ILE A 235 6.63 23.93 -13.23
CA ILE A 235 6.40 25.25 -12.63
C ILE A 235 6.75 26.36 -13.65
N TRP A 236 7.83 26.20 -14.40
CA TRP A 236 8.31 27.22 -15.34
C TRP A 236 7.56 27.23 -16.66
N SER A 237 7.13 26.06 -17.16
CA SER A 237 6.39 25.96 -18.42
C SER A 237 4.90 26.25 -18.30
N ARG A 238 4.32 26.31 -17.09
CA ARG A 238 2.86 26.43 -16.92
C ARG A 238 2.41 27.22 -15.68
N PRO A 239 2.73 28.52 -15.56
CA PRO A 239 2.24 29.30 -14.41
C PRO A 239 0.70 29.51 -14.42
N PHE A 240 -0.01 29.12 -15.51
CA PHE A 240 -1.44 29.43 -15.70
C PHE A 240 -2.40 28.25 -15.64
N LYS A 241 -1.94 27.00 -15.48
CA LYS A 241 -2.84 25.83 -15.62
C LYS A 241 -3.49 25.30 -14.35
N ILE A 242 -3.11 25.75 -13.18
CA ILE A 242 -3.79 25.32 -11.94
C ILE A 242 -5.26 25.80 -11.94
N ALA A 243 -5.51 27.03 -12.39
CA ALA A 243 -6.88 27.54 -12.53
C ALA A 243 -7.69 26.85 -13.64
N GLU A 244 -7.05 26.44 -14.75
CA GLU A 244 -7.69 25.65 -15.81
C GLU A 244 -7.90 24.20 -15.39
N MET A 245 -6.99 23.60 -14.63
CA MET A 245 -7.18 22.26 -14.04
C MET A 245 -8.34 22.24 -13.04
N ALA A 246 -8.48 23.28 -12.22
CA ALA A 246 -9.63 23.42 -11.32
C ALA A 246 -10.94 23.61 -12.10
N LYS A 247 -10.93 24.37 -13.20
CA LYS A 247 -12.08 24.51 -14.11
C LYS A 247 -12.39 23.21 -14.86
N SER A 248 -11.36 22.50 -15.32
CA SER A 248 -11.49 21.22 -16.01
C SER A 248 -11.96 20.11 -15.04
N ALA A 249 -11.45 20.07 -13.80
CA ALA A 249 -11.94 19.20 -12.74
C ALA A 249 -13.41 19.49 -12.41
N SER A 250 -13.80 20.78 -12.30
CA SER A 250 -15.18 21.20 -12.09
C SER A 250 -16.10 20.86 -13.28
N ALA A 251 -15.59 20.91 -14.52
CA ALA A 251 -16.33 20.51 -15.72
C ALA A 251 -16.44 18.99 -15.84
N ALA A 252 -15.36 18.26 -15.50
CA ALA A 252 -15.35 16.78 -15.42
C ALA A 252 -16.31 16.29 -14.33
N PHE A 253 -16.38 16.98 -13.19
CA PHE A 253 -17.31 16.67 -12.10
C PHE A 253 -18.77 16.91 -12.51
N ARG A 254 -19.07 17.97 -13.27
CA ARG A 254 -20.41 18.16 -13.87
C ARG A 254 -20.73 17.11 -14.91
N GLY A 255 -19.76 16.70 -15.75
CA GLY A 255 -19.88 15.61 -16.70
C GLY A 255 -20.02 14.25 -16.03
N LEU A 256 -19.38 14.02 -14.91
CA LEU A 256 -19.53 12.82 -14.08
C LEU A 256 -20.95 12.73 -13.49
N LYS A 257 -21.48 13.82 -12.93
CA LYS A 257 -22.87 13.87 -12.43
C LYS A 257 -23.88 13.52 -13.53
N VAL A 258 -23.67 13.99 -14.76
CA VAL A 258 -24.55 13.70 -15.90
C VAL A 258 -24.38 12.24 -16.37
N ARG A 259 -23.16 11.66 -16.36
CA ARG A 259 -22.95 10.25 -16.70
C ARG A 259 -23.49 9.29 -15.65
N PHE A 260 -23.40 9.64 -14.37
CA PHE A 260 -23.97 8.84 -13.26
C PHE A 260 -25.51 8.95 -13.18
N ALA A 261 -26.08 10.06 -13.61
CA ALA A 261 -27.53 10.22 -13.69
C ALA A 261 -28.18 9.45 -14.87
N ASN A 262 -27.41 9.12 -15.92
CA ASN A 262 -27.86 8.42 -17.11
C ASN A 262 -27.55 6.91 -17.14
N GLY A 263 -27.45 6.27 -15.98
CA GLY A 263 -27.61 4.82 -15.85
C GLY A 263 -26.43 3.98 -16.39
N VAL A 264 -25.54 3.60 -15.49
CA VAL A 264 -24.98 2.25 -15.55
C VAL A 264 -25.92 1.39 -14.73
N GLU A 265 -26.66 0.46 -15.35
CA GLU A 265 -27.48 -0.48 -14.62
C GLU A 265 -26.63 -1.25 -13.59
N PRO A 266 -27.06 -1.34 -12.33
CA PRO A 266 -26.38 -2.15 -11.33
C PRO A 266 -26.41 -3.62 -11.77
N PRO A 267 -25.36 -4.42 -11.48
CA PRO A 267 -25.37 -5.83 -11.80
C PRO A 267 -26.57 -6.52 -11.18
N VAL A 268 -27.31 -7.24 -12.02
CA VAL A 268 -28.56 -7.95 -11.70
C VAL A 268 -28.41 -8.74 -10.42
N LYS A 269 -29.26 -8.44 -9.43
CA LYS A 269 -29.45 -9.26 -8.22
C LYS A 269 -29.87 -10.67 -8.66
N THR A 270 -28.96 -11.62 -8.56
CA THR A 270 -29.34 -13.04 -8.71
C THR A 270 -30.29 -13.39 -7.59
N ARG A 271 -31.57 -13.59 -7.94
CA ARG A 271 -32.58 -14.18 -7.04
C ARG A 271 -32.06 -15.55 -6.59
N ARG A 272 -31.94 -15.72 -5.28
CA ARG A 272 -31.87 -17.04 -4.66
C ARG A 272 -33.15 -17.83 -5.02
N ARG A 273 -32.96 -19.01 -5.55
CA ARG A 273 -33.88 -20.13 -5.37
C ARG A 273 -33.30 -21.07 -4.34
#